data_533c0a962f39606dcf831587e22abfae
#
_entry.id   533c0a962f39606dcf831587e22abfae
#
_cell.length_a   1.000
_cell.length_b   1.000
_cell.length_c   1.000
_cell.angle_alpha   90.00
_cell.angle_beta   90.00
_cell.angle_gamma   90.00
#
_symmetry.space_group_name_H-M   'P 1'
#
loop_
_entity.id
_entity.type
_entity.pdbx_description
1 polymer ?
#
loop_
_entity_poly.entity_id
_entity_poly.type
_entity_poly.pdbx_seq_one_letter_code
_entity_poly.pdbx_strand_id
1 'polypeptide(L)'
;MDNQKSELKNQDPSSSVKIKVLFFARARDLTGLPELLLDVPSGSTAHDCLSKLLIKFPSLEDIKGCMVLALNEEYTQEDAVVKDKDELALIPPISGG
;
A
#
# COMPACT_ATOMS: atom_id res chain seq x y z
N MET A 1 23.54 24.64 -12.10
CA MET A 1 23.37 24.43 -11.95
C MET A 1 23.02 24.11 -11.70
N ASP A 2 22.99 24.04 -11.85
CA ASP A 2 22.46 23.66 -11.66
C ASP A 2 22.03 23.23 -11.23
N ASN A 3 22.00 23.25 -11.10
CA ASN A 3 21.41 22.77 -10.78
C ASN A 3 21.03 22.34 -10.28
N GLN A 4 20.87 22.35 -10.27
CA GLN A 4 20.35 21.96 -9.91
C GLN A 4 19.89 21.38 -9.62
N LYS A 5 19.85 21.51 -9.71
CA LYS A 5 19.35 21.03 -9.65
C LYS A 5 18.97 20.35 -9.26
N SER A 6 19.20 20.26 -9.35
CA SER A 6 18.77 19.63 -9.05
C SER A 6 18.49 19.16 -8.45
N GLU A 7 18.48 19.22 -8.34
CA GLU A 7 18.18 18.90 -7.82
C GLU A 7 17.44 18.57 -7.51
N LEU A 8 17.32 18.77 -7.89
CA LEU A 8 16.56 18.50 -7.73
C LEU A 8 15.96 18.02 -7.63
N LYS A 9 15.84 17.95 -7.65
CA LYS A 9 15.38 17.52 -7.78
C LYS A 9 14.75 16.88 -7.52
N ASN A 10 14.74 16.75 -7.42
CA ASN A 10 14.38 16.16 -7.32
C ASN A 10 13.69 15.55 -7.13
N GLN A 11 12.72 16.07 -6.88
CA GLN A 11 11.91 15.07 -6.85
C GLN A 11 12.01 14.15 -7.81
N ASP A 12 12.55 13.77 -7.70
CA ASP A 12 12.92 12.91 -8.73
C ASP A 12 12.28 11.57 -8.56
N PRO A 13 12.31 10.73 -9.57
CA PRO A 13 11.65 9.44 -9.50
C PRO A 13 12.18 8.55 -8.39
N SER A 14 13.38 8.82 -7.93
CA SER A 14 13.92 8.01 -6.85
C SER A 14 13.24 8.30 -5.52
N SER A 15 12.39 9.32 -5.47
CA SER A 15 11.69 9.66 -4.24
C SER A 15 10.37 8.91 -4.10
N SER A 16 10.04 8.03 -5.04
CA SER A 16 8.81 7.25 -4.93
C SER A 16 9.09 5.78 -5.20
N VAL A 17 8.22 4.93 -4.68
CA VAL A 17 8.33 3.50 -4.89
C VAL A 17 6.98 2.98 -5.36
N LYS A 18 7.03 1.87 -6.09
CA LYS A 18 5.83 1.24 -6.62
C LYS A 18 5.59 -0.07 -5.89
N ILE A 19 4.41 -0.18 -5.33
CA ILE A 19 4.03 -1.32 -4.50
C ILE A 19 2.91 -2.07 -5.21
N LYS A 20 2.98 -3.40 -5.19
CA LYS A 20 1.89 -4.22 -5.67
C LYS A 20 0.99 -4.54 -4.48
N VAL A 21 -0.25 -4.09 -4.52
CA VAL A 21 -1.21 -4.36 -3.46
C VAL A 21 -2.08 -5.51 -3.90
N LEU A 22 -2.21 -6.52 -3.06
CA LEU A 22 -3.04 -7.68 -3.33
C LEU A 22 -4.28 -7.62 -2.44
N PHE A 23 -5.44 -7.84 -3.04
CA PHE A 23 -6.71 -7.81 -2.32
C PHE A 23 -7.25 -9.23 -2.22
N PHE A 24 -7.54 -9.67 -1.00
CA PHE A 24 -8.07 -11.01 -0.77
C PHE A 24 -9.46 -10.93 -0.16
N ALA A 25 -10.24 -11.96 -0.40
CA ALA A 25 -11.55 -12.15 0.24
C ALA A 25 -12.39 -10.87 0.16
N ARG A 26 -12.89 -10.39 1.29
CA ARG A 26 -13.77 -9.22 1.33
C ARG A 26 -13.11 -7.98 0.73
N ALA A 27 -11.79 -7.82 0.91
CA ALA A 27 -11.10 -6.67 0.32
C ALA A 27 -11.19 -6.69 -1.19
N ARG A 28 -11.07 -7.87 -1.78
CA ARG A 28 -11.22 -8.03 -3.22
C ARG A 28 -12.65 -7.71 -3.66
N ASP A 29 -13.63 -8.14 -2.88
CA ASP A 29 -15.02 -7.85 -3.20
C ASP A 29 -15.31 -6.36 -3.14
N LEU A 30 -14.78 -5.69 -2.13
CA LEU A 30 -15.06 -4.26 -1.94
C LEU A 30 -14.37 -3.39 -2.96
N THR A 31 -13.20 -3.78 -3.44
CA THR A 31 -12.48 -2.99 -4.44
C THR A 31 -12.81 -3.39 -5.86
N GLY A 32 -13.26 -4.64 -6.03
CA GLY A 32 -13.51 -5.17 -7.37
C GLY A 32 -12.25 -5.56 -8.10
N LEU A 33 -11.11 -5.57 -7.42
CA LEU A 33 -9.81 -5.84 -8.04
C LEU A 33 -9.07 -6.92 -7.27
N PRO A 34 -8.34 -7.79 -7.99
CA PRO A 34 -7.46 -8.74 -7.29
C PRO A 34 -6.15 -8.09 -6.86
N GLU A 35 -5.71 -7.07 -7.55
CA GLU A 35 -4.46 -6.39 -7.24
C GLU A 35 -4.43 -5.00 -7.85
N LEU A 36 -3.50 -4.18 -7.39
CA LEU A 36 -3.37 -2.81 -7.84
C LEU A 36 -1.92 -2.38 -7.64
N LEU A 37 -1.38 -1.64 -8.60
CA LEU A 37 -0.08 -1.00 -8.41
C LEU A 37 -0.29 0.36 -7.78
N LEU A 38 0.45 0.64 -6.72
CA LEU A 38 0.31 1.85 -5.93
C LEU A 38 1.64 2.56 -5.85
N ASP A 39 1.65 3.85 -6.17
CA ASP A 39 2.85 4.67 -6.02
C ASP A 39 2.78 5.41 -4.70
N VAL A 40 3.85 5.32 -3.92
CA VAL A 40 3.94 6.03 -2.64
C VAL A 40 5.33 6.63 -2.50
N PRO A 41 5.47 7.68 -1.71
CA PRO A 41 6.80 8.27 -1.50
C PRO A 41 7.73 7.26 -0.84
N SER A 42 9.01 7.36 -1.19
CA SER A 42 10.03 6.55 -0.56
C SER A 42 10.01 6.78 0.95
N GLY A 43 10.11 5.71 1.71
CA GLY A 43 10.02 5.80 3.17
C GLY A 43 8.62 5.65 3.72
N SER A 44 7.63 5.50 2.85
CA SER A 44 6.26 5.26 3.31
C SER A 44 6.14 3.94 4.05
N THR A 45 5.17 3.86 4.92
CA THR A 45 4.89 2.63 5.67
C THR A 45 3.68 1.92 5.07
N ALA A 46 3.46 0.71 5.57
CA ALA A 46 2.24 -0.03 5.19
C ALA A 46 1.00 0.78 5.58
N HIS A 47 1.05 1.49 6.71
CA HIS A 47 -0.06 2.36 7.12
C HIS A 47 -0.32 3.45 6.07
N ASP A 48 0.75 4.05 5.54
CA ASP A 48 0.60 5.09 4.51
C ASP A 48 -0.05 4.52 3.27
N CYS A 49 0.32 3.30 2.90
CA CYS A 49 -0.28 2.63 1.75
C CYS A 49 -1.76 2.38 2.01
N LEU A 50 -2.10 1.91 3.21
CA LEU A 50 -3.48 1.64 3.56
C LEU A 50 -4.30 2.93 3.55
N SER A 51 -3.75 4.01 4.09
CA SER A 51 -4.44 5.31 4.08
C SER A 51 -4.76 5.74 2.65
N LYS A 52 -3.80 5.58 1.75
CA LYS A 52 -4.01 5.95 0.36
C LYS A 52 -5.08 5.08 -0.29
N LEU A 53 -5.09 3.79 0.06
CA LEU A 53 -6.09 2.87 -0.46
C LEU A 53 -7.49 3.21 0.06
N LEU A 54 -7.59 3.66 1.30
CA LEU A 54 -8.88 4.05 1.87
C LEU A 54 -9.45 5.28 1.18
N ILE A 55 -8.59 6.18 0.72
CA ILE A 55 -9.04 7.33 -0.06
C ILE A 55 -9.57 6.86 -1.42
N LYS A 56 -8.87 5.91 -2.03
CA LYS A 56 -9.24 5.41 -3.35
C LYS A 56 -10.44 4.47 -3.27
N PHE A 57 -10.55 3.69 -2.22
CA PHE A 57 -11.64 2.73 -2.02
C PHE A 57 -12.24 2.93 -0.62
N PRO A 58 -13.12 3.92 -0.47
CA PRO A 58 -13.67 4.19 0.87
C PRO A 58 -14.39 2.99 1.50
N SER A 59 -14.89 2.07 0.69
CA SER A 59 -15.58 0.91 1.22
C SER A 59 -14.67 0.01 2.07
N LEU A 60 -13.35 0.16 1.93
CA LEU A 60 -12.43 -0.62 2.76
C LEU A 60 -12.52 -0.25 4.24
N GLU A 61 -13.14 0.89 4.56
CA GLU A 61 -13.36 1.25 5.97
C GLU A 61 -14.14 0.17 6.70
N ASP A 62 -15.00 -0.56 6.00
CA ASP A 62 -15.82 -1.59 6.64
C ASP A 62 -14.99 -2.69 7.26
N ILE A 63 -13.79 -2.92 6.74
CA ILE A 63 -12.95 -4.02 7.22
C ILE A 63 -11.62 -3.53 7.77
N LYS A 64 -11.42 -2.21 7.83
CA LYS A 64 -10.13 -1.64 8.21
C LYS A 64 -9.65 -2.14 9.58
N GLY A 65 -10.56 -2.20 10.53
CA GLY A 65 -10.20 -2.51 11.91
C GLY A 65 -9.83 -3.96 12.16
N CYS A 66 -10.14 -4.84 11.22
CA CYS A 66 -9.86 -6.25 11.42
C CYS A 66 -9.01 -6.85 10.30
N MET A 67 -8.41 -6.00 9.49
CA MET A 67 -7.63 -6.45 8.36
C MET A 67 -6.20 -6.75 8.79
N VAL A 68 -5.65 -7.84 8.27
CA VAL A 68 -4.28 -8.23 8.51
C VAL A 68 -3.46 -7.86 7.28
N LEU A 69 -2.27 -7.34 7.51
CA LEU A 69 -1.37 -6.97 6.42
C LEU A 69 -0.22 -7.96 6.34
N ALA A 70 0.15 -8.30 5.12
CA ALA A 70 1.33 -9.13 4.88
C ALA A 70 2.20 -8.43 3.85
N LEU A 71 3.47 -8.29 4.18
CA LEU A 71 4.45 -7.66 3.30
C LEU A 71 5.38 -8.73 2.79
N ASN A 72 5.37 -8.93 1.48
CA ASN A 72 6.19 -9.97 0.83
C ASN A 72 5.94 -11.34 1.47
N GLU A 73 4.65 -11.65 1.69
CA GLU A 73 4.19 -12.95 2.20
C GLU A 73 4.48 -13.18 3.67
N GLU A 74 4.84 -12.13 4.40
CA GLU A 74 5.04 -12.23 5.85
C GLU A 74 4.15 -11.23 6.55
N TYR A 75 3.49 -11.66 7.59
CA TYR A 75 2.65 -10.75 8.36
C TYR A 75 3.49 -9.59 8.86
N THR A 76 2.90 -8.41 8.83
CA THR A 76 3.63 -7.21 9.18
C THR A 76 2.72 -6.26 9.95
N GLN A 77 3.35 -5.26 10.53
CA GLN A 77 2.63 -4.21 11.22
C GLN A 77 2.55 -2.99 10.33
N GLU A 78 1.64 -2.08 10.68
CA GLU A 78 1.39 -0.92 9.83
C GLU A 78 2.58 0.03 9.75
N ASP A 79 3.48 -0.01 10.74
CA ASP A 79 4.63 0.89 10.73
C ASP A 79 5.82 0.36 9.92
N ALA A 80 5.68 -0.81 9.30
CA ALA A 80 6.76 -1.36 8.47
C ALA A 80 6.94 -0.49 7.22
N VAL A 81 8.18 -0.15 6.92
CA VAL A 81 8.50 0.65 5.73
C VAL A 81 8.45 -0.24 4.49
N VAL A 82 7.78 0.26 3.45
CA VAL A 82 7.69 -0.48 2.19
C VAL A 82 8.78 0.01 1.24
N LYS A 83 9.17 -0.86 0.32
CA LYS A 83 10.21 -0.56 -0.65
C LYS A 83 9.72 -0.84 -2.04
N ASP A 84 10.45 -0.34 -3.01
CA ASP A 84 10.06 -0.52 -4.40
C ASP A 84 9.90 -2.01 -4.73
N LYS A 85 8.82 -2.33 -5.39
CA LYS A 85 8.46 -3.68 -5.84
C LYS A 85 8.00 -4.61 -4.72
N ASP A 86 7.80 -4.08 -3.52
CA ASP A 86 7.22 -4.89 -2.45
C ASP A 86 5.78 -5.25 -2.79
N GLU A 87 5.33 -6.37 -2.23
CA GLU A 87 3.93 -6.80 -2.30
C GLU A 87 3.29 -6.61 -0.94
N LEU A 88 2.20 -5.89 -0.92
CA LEU A 88 1.43 -5.69 0.31
C LEU A 88 0.06 -6.34 0.14
N ALA A 89 -0.22 -7.35 0.94
CA ALA A 89 -1.48 -8.07 0.87
C ALA A 89 -2.42 -7.58 1.97
N LEU A 90 -3.65 -7.30 1.58
CA LEU A 90 -4.71 -6.94 2.51
C LEU A 90 -5.58 -8.17 2.72
N ILE A 91 -5.52 -8.72 3.93
CA ILE A 91 -6.15 -10.01 4.23
C ILE A 91 -7.17 -9.82 5.33
N PRO A 92 -8.46 -9.66 5.00
CA PRO A 92 -9.49 -9.60 6.02
C PRO A 92 -9.62 -10.97 6.68
N PRO A 93 -10.09 -11.02 7.91
CA PRO A 93 -10.31 -12.31 8.53
C PRO A 93 -11.42 -13.05 7.79
N ILE A 94 -11.31 -14.34 7.78
CA ILE A 94 -12.39 -15.15 7.25
C ILE A 94 -13.55 -15.02 8.23
N SER A 95 -14.67 -14.56 7.71
CA SER A 95 -15.84 -14.46 8.53
C SER A 95 -16.29 -15.87 8.90
N GLY A 96 -16.26 -16.15 10.15
CA GLY A 96 -16.64 -17.47 10.61
C GLY A 96 -18.11 -17.70 10.52
N GLY A 97 -18.71 -16.82 9.95
CA GLY A 97 -20.14 -17.10 9.84
C GLY A 97 -20.74 -16.08 9.70
#